data_693ecc1882ba6f96f908853842d8078b
#
_entry.id   693ecc1882ba6f96f908853842d8078b
#
_cell.length_a   1.000
_cell.length_b   1.000
_cell.length_c   1.000
_cell.angle_alpha   90.00
_cell.angle_beta   90.00
_cell.angle_gamma   90.00
#
_symmetry.space_group_name_H-M   'P 1'
#
loop_
_entity.id
_entity.type
_entity.pdbx_description
1 polymer ?
#
loop_
_entity_poly.entity_id
_entity_poly.type
_entity_poly.pdbx_seq_one_letter_code
_entity_poly.pdbx_strand_id
1 'polypeptide(L)'
;MRLVFLSLILLCLTPLILNSTLCTIDNSNSEQISSFDDCKSYSTTSENKICCYVKGVDAKSNNISACTELTGTEKGAAEDLFNLEDHYIQRKYFFEADCNLGKKINLCDPDDDRSDTPLSTNFCKSHISVGISGINEDMQCCYLTGKNVQKKQVYSCIGIDEYFYDKKERINQIETGKFERLGALTDIKIECSNSYLSFLSRFLFLLVALNSLLL
;
A
#
# COMPACT_ATOMS: atom_id res chain seq x y z
N MET A 1 -19.69 10.68 59.92
CA MET A 1 -18.42 10.21 59.34
C MET A 1 -18.57 9.08 58.31
N ARG A 2 -19.52 8.15 58.42
CA ARG A 2 -19.72 7.03 57.43
C ARG A 2 -20.28 7.45 56.07
N LEU A 3 -21.07 8.52 55.98
CA LEU A 3 -21.66 8.99 54.71
C LEU A 3 -20.66 9.70 53.80
N VAL A 4 -19.65 10.38 54.36
CA VAL A 4 -18.63 11.08 53.60
C VAL A 4 -17.66 10.08 52.93
N PHE A 5 -17.40 8.97 53.54
CA PHE A 5 -16.53 7.91 52.97
C PHE A 5 -17.18 7.20 51.78
N LEU A 6 -18.51 6.97 51.81
CA LEU A 6 -19.21 6.36 50.67
C LEU A 6 -19.23 7.29 49.43
N SER A 7 -19.34 8.60 49.65
CA SER A 7 -19.34 9.60 48.58
C SER A 7 -17.95 9.70 47.88
N LEU A 8 -16.84 9.55 48.63
CA LEU A 8 -15.50 9.55 48.07
C LEU A 8 -15.20 8.30 47.25
N ILE A 9 -15.69 7.13 47.66
CA ILE A 9 -15.50 5.85 46.94
C ILE A 9 -16.32 5.86 45.63
N LEU A 10 -17.50 6.48 45.59
CA LEU A 10 -18.29 6.59 44.37
C LEU A 10 -17.65 7.53 43.33
N LEU A 11 -16.92 8.57 43.77
CA LEU A 11 -16.16 9.45 42.85
C LEU A 11 -14.91 8.80 42.24
N CYS A 12 -14.31 7.80 42.92
CA CYS A 12 -13.17 7.05 42.38
C CYS A 12 -13.59 5.93 41.41
N LEU A 13 -14.89 5.61 41.32
CA LEU A 13 -15.43 4.57 40.43
C LEU A 13 -16.09 5.11 39.17
N THR A 14 -16.06 6.43 38.92
CA THR A 14 -16.39 6.93 37.59
C THR A 14 -15.28 6.49 36.67
N PRO A 15 -15.53 5.58 35.71
CA PRO A 15 -14.52 5.30 34.70
C PRO A 15 -14.24 6.65 34.04
N LEU A 16 -12.99 7.06 34.05
CA LEU A 16 -12.50 8.08 33.12
C LEU A 16 -12.87 7.55 31.74
N ILE A 17 -14.02 7.97 31.23
CA ILE A 17 -14.34 7.81 29.82
C ILE A 17 -13.30 8.67 29.11
N LEU A 18 -12.13 8.08 28.84
CA LEU A 18 -11.22 8.62 27.86
C LEU A 18 -12.06 8.66 26.57
N ASN A 19 -12.48 9.85 26.18
CA ASN A 19 -13.01 10.09 24.84
C ASN A 19 -11.85 9.82 23.88
N SER A 20 -11.64 8.54 23.54
CA SER A 20 -10.67 8.18 22.51
C SER A 20 -11.27 8.63 21.18
N THR A 21 -10.54 9.46 20.48
CA THR A 21 -10.91 9.88 19.13
C THR A 21 -10.85 8.66 18.21
N LEU A 22 -11.90 8.47 17.39
CA LEU A 22 -11.92 7.37 16.42
C LEU A 22 -10.84 7.56 15.34
N CYS A 23 -10.27 6.45 14.93
CA CYS A 23 -9.29 6.39 13.85
C CYS A 23 -9.96 6.56 12.49
N THR A 24 -10.22 7.79 12.10
CA THR A 24 -10.77 8.12 10.79
C THR A 24 -9.94 9.21 10.14
N ILE A 25 -9.88 9.21 8.80
CA ILE A 25 -9.12 10.22 8.03
C ILE A 25 -9.59 11.64 8.40
N ASP A 26 -10.87 11.82 8.64
CA ASP A 26 -11.44 13.14 8.94
C ASP A 26 -11.08 13.64 10.35
N ASN A 27 -10.79 12.72 11.28
CA ASN A 27 -10.41 13.06 12.66
C ASN A 27 -8.91 13.28 12.81
N SER A 28 -8.11 12.87 11.82
CA SER A 28 -6.67 13.05 11.84
C SER A 28 -6.27 14.37 11.20
N ASN A 29 -5.49 15.18 11.91
CA ASN A 29 -4.94 16.41 11.34
C ASN A 29 -3.67 16.08 10.55
N SER A 30 -3.75 16.11 9.21
CA SER A 30 -2.70 15.69 8.31
C SER A 30 -1.36 16.42 8.46
N GLU A 31 -1.35 17.63 9.02
CA GLU A 31 -0.12 18.41 9.20
C GLU A 31 0.73 17.92 10.39
N GLN A 32 0.16 17.15 11.31
CA GLN A 32 0.82 16.70 12.53
C GLN A 32 1.18 15.22 12.52
N ILE A 33 0.64 14.43 11.58
CA ILE A 33 0.83 12.99 11.54
C ILE A 33 2.03 12.67 10.66
N SER A 34 3.06 12.08 11.27
CA SER A 34 4.34 11.78 10.61
C SER A 34 4.71 10.29 10.64
N SER A 35 4.07 9.52 11.52
CA SER A 35 4.44 8.12 11.76
C SER A 35 3.27 7.30 12.32
N PHE A 36 3.44 5.99 12.37
CA PHE A 36 2.52 5.08 13.04
C PHE A 36 2.34 5.42 14.54
N ASP A 37 3.39 5.93 15.20
CA ASP A 37 3.32 6.27 16.62
C ASP A 37 2.26 7.35 16.92
N ASP A 38 2.03 8.25 15.99
CA ASP A 38 1.01 9.29 16.10
C ASP A 38 -0.41 8.70 16.03
N CYS A 39 -0.57 7.53 15.39
CA CYS A 39 -1.87 6.86 15.22
C CYS A 39 -2.27 5.95 16.39
N LYS A 40 -1.34 5.61 17.30
CA LYS A 40 -1.59 4.67 18.41
C LYS A 40 -2.62 5.14 19.44
N SER A 41 -2.85 6.44 19.53
CA SER A 41 -3.82 7.03 20.51
C SER A 41 -5.26 6.96 20.05
N TYR A 42 -5.51 6.65 18.78
CA TYR A 42 -6.85 6.52 18.22
C TYR A 42 -7.44 5.15 18.50
N SER A 43 -8.74 5.08 18.71
CA SER A 43 -9.48 3.83 18.86
C SER A 43 -10.07 3.36 17.55
N THR A 44 -10.24 2.05 17.42
CA THR A 44 -10.86 1.41 16.26
C THR A 44 -12.34 1.09 16.52
N THR A 45 -13.13 0.98 15.46
CA THR A 45 -14.55 0.65 15.55
C THR A 45 -14.81 -0.83 15.79
N SER A 46 -13.83 -1.71 15.52
CA SER A 46 -13.95 -3.15 15.69
C SER A 46 -12.62 -3.83 16.03
N GLU A 47 -12.68 -4.99 16.66
CA GLU A 47 -11.51 -5.74 17.15
C GLU A 47 -10.58 -6.25 16.04
N ASN A 48 -11.11 -6.45 14.82
CA ASN A 48 -10.32 -6.92 13.67
C ASN A 48 -9.72 -5.76 12.86
N LYS A 49 -9.91 -4.52 13.28
CA LYS A 49 -9.33 -3.32 12.68
C LYS A 49 -8.20 -2.77 13.54
N ILE A 50 -7.23 -2.18 12.90
CA ILE A 50 -6.11 -1.47 13.55
C ILE A 50 -6.00 -0.08 12.96
N CYS A 51 -5.58 0.87 13.79
CA CYS A 51 -5.34 2.23 13.32
C CYS A 51 -3.96 2.30 12.66
N CYS A 52 -3.92 2.60 11.38
CA CYS A 52 -2.72 2.65 10.57
C CYS A 52 -2.36 4.10 10.21
N TYR A 53 -1.08 4.37 10.13
CA TYR A 53 -0.57 5.55 9.46
C TYR A 53 -0.59 5.32 7.95
N VAL A 54 -1.22 6.22 7.19
CA VAL A 54 -1.29 6.13 5.73
C VAL A 54 -0.67 7.35 5.08
N LYS A 55 0.00 7.12 3.95
CA LYS A 55 0.54 8.18 3.09
C LYS A 55 -0.11 8.15 1.73
N GLY A 56 -0.25 9.33 1.17
CA GLY A 56 -0.84 9.50 -0.14
C GLY A 56 -0.56 10.89 -0.72
N VAL A 57 -1.33 11.23 -1.70
CA VAL A 57 -1.31 12.54 -2.37
C VAL A 57 -2.72 13.09 -2.54
N ASP A 58 -2.85 14.39 -2.54
CA ASP A 58 -4.10 15.07 -2.87
C ASP A 58 -4.23 15.30 -4.40
N ALA A 59 -5.34 15.88 -4.84
CA ALA A 59 -5.61 16.23 -6.24
C ALA A 59 -4.59 17.20 -6.86
N LYS A 60 -3.79 17.88 -6.04
CA LYS A 60 -2.73 18.80 -6.48
C LYS A 60 -1.35 18.17 -6.43
N SER A 61 -1.28 16.85 -6.17
CA SER A 61 -0.05 16.09 -5.96
C SER A 61 0.77 16.52 -4.74
N ASN A 62 0.15 17.15 -3.74
CA ASN A 62 0.80 17.40 -2.47
C ASN A 62 0.79 16.11 -1.63
N ASN A 63 1.90 15.83 -0.95
CA ASN A 63 1.95 14.72 0.00
C ASN A 63 0.98 14.95 1.15
N ILE A 64 0.22 13.92 1.46
CA ILE A 64 -0.71 13.89 2.59
C ILE A 64 -0.46 12.66 3.44
N SER A 65 -0.79 12.76 4.73
CA SER A 65 -0.77 11.63 5.65
C SER A 65 -1.95 11.71 6.61
N ALA A 66 -2.38 10.55 7.08
CA ALA A 66 -3.51 10.45 7.99
C ALA A 66 -3.43 9.18 8.84
N CYS A 67 -4.27 9.09 9.87
CA CYS A 67 -4.58 7.84 10.55
C CYS A 67 -5.93 7.32 10.05
N THR A 68 -6.01 6.04 9.74
CA THR A 68 -7.26 5.39 9.34
C THR A 68 -7.31 3.94 9.79
N GLU A 69 -8.51 3.41 9.95
CA GLU A 69 -8.71 2.00 10.28
C GLU A 69 -8.51 1.13 9.05
N LEU A 70 -7.63 0.15 9.16
CA LEU A 70 -7.45 -0.91 8.17
C LEU A 70 -7.59 -2.28 8.84
N THR A 71 -7.88 -3.31 8.06
CA THR A 71 -7.94 -4.70 8.55
C THR A 71 -6.59 -5.15 9.11
N GLY A 72 -6.60 -5.86 10.25
CA GLY A 72 -5.41 -6.28 10.99
C GLY A 72 -4.56 -7.37 10.31
N THR A 73 -4.70 -7.59 9.01
CA THR A 73 -3.88 -8.49 8.20
C THR A 73 -3.30 -7.74 7.01
N GLU A 74 -2.13 -8.15 6.53
CA GLU A 74 -1.46 -7.48 5.42
C GLU A 74 -2.35 -7.38 4.16
N LYS A 75 -2.97 -8.50 3.75
CA LYS A 75 -3.87 -8.53 2.59
C LYS A 75 -5.09 -7.65 2.80
N GLY A 76 -5.78 -7.81 3.93
CA GLY A 76 -6.97 -7.02 4.24
C GLY A 76 -6.67 -5.53 4.37
N ALA A 77 -5.52 -5.17 4.95
CA ALA A 77 -5.10 -3.77 5.01
C ALA A 77 -4.77 -3.19 3.63
N ALA A 78 -4.19 -3.98 2.72
CA ALA A 78 -3.94 -3.56 1.35
C ALA A 78 -5.25 -3.38 0.55
N GLU A 79 -6.21 -4.29 0.74
CA GLU A 79 -7.56 -4.17 0.16
C GLU A 79 -8.29 -2.92 0.67
N ASP A 80 -8.22 -2.68 1.98
CA ASP A 80 -8.82 -1.49 2.59
C ASP A 80 -8.14 -0.21 2.09
N LEU A 81 -6.80 -0.21 2.00
CA LEU A 81 -6.02 0.92 1.50
C LEU A 81 -6.39 1.27 0.05
N PHE A 82 -6.53 0.25 -0.80
CA PHE A 82 -6.99 0.41 -2.17
C PHE A 82 -8.42 0.98 -2.23
N ASN A 83 -9.32 0.49 -1.37
CA ASN A 83 -10.69 0.97 -1.32
C ASN A 83 -10.82 2.39 -0.74
N LEU A 84 -9.82 2.88 0.02
CA LEU A 84 -9.76 4.29 0.43
C LEU A 84 -9.61 5.23 -0.77
N GLU A 85 -8.97 4.74 -1.83
CA GLU A 85 -8.85 5.45 -3.10
C GLU A 85 -10.22 5.72 -3.75
N ASP A 86 -11.19 4.78 -3.61
CA ASP A 86 -12.53 4.92 -4.15
C ASP A 86 -13.44 5.90 -3.38
N HIS A 87 -13.08 6.30 -2.15
CA HIS A 87 -13.82 7.30 -1.40
C HIS A 87 -13.49 8.74 -1.85
N TYR A 88 -13.73 9.02 -3.09
CA TYR A 88 -13.42 10.18 -3.91
C TYR A 88 -14.04 11.52 -3.49
N ILE A 89 -14.53 11.70 -2.31
CA ILE A 89 -15.11 12.98 -1.91
C ILE A 89 -14.05 14.10 -1.90
N GLN A 90 -12.76 13.77 -1.81
CA GLN A 90 -11.69 14.77 -1.74
C GLN A 90 -10.52 14.55 -2.71
N ARG A 91 -10.58 13.60 -3.66
CA ARG A 91 -9.50 13.28 -4.59
C ARG A 91 -8.16 13.05 -3.88
N LYS A 92 -8.15 12.21 -2.87
CA LYS A 92 -6.95 11.81 -2.14
C LYS A 92 -6.63 10.36 -2.47
N TYR A 93 -5.37 10.07 -2.75
CA TYR A 93 -4.87 8.74 -3.05
C TYR A 93 -3.93 8.30 -1.95
N PHE A 94 -4.18 7.17 -1.33
CA PHE A 94 -3.29 6.58 -0.34
C PHE A 94 -2.66 5.31 -0.90
N PHE A 95 -1.33 5.27 -0.94
CA PHE A 95 -0.54 4.20 -1.54
C PHE A 95 0.42 3.50 -0.58
N GLU A 96 0.68 4.06 0.60
CA GLU A 96 1.52 3.46 1.65
C GLU A 96 0.73 3.40 2.96
N ALA A 97 0.80 2.26 3.66
CA ALA A 97 0.30 2.14 5.03
C ALA A 97 1.34 1.49 5.94
N ASP A 98 1.46 2.01 7.16
CA ASP A 98 2.20 1.42 8.27
C ASP A 98 1.21 1.08 9.39
N CYS A 99 0.98 -0.22 9.56
CA CYS A 99 0.07 -0.78 10.55
C CYS A 99 0.81 -1.54 11.66
N ASN A 100 2.14 -1.45 11.71
CA ASN A 100 2.98 -2.25 12.61
C ASN A 100 2.80 -3.77 12.43
N LEU A 101 2.52 -4.22 11.21
CA LEU A 101 2.37 -5.64 10.85
C LEU A 101 3.72 -6.30 10.48
N GLY A 102 4.85 -5.69 10.88
CA GLY A 102 6.20 -6.16 10.59
C GLY A 102 6.80 -5.57 9.31
N LYS A 103 5.99 -5.16 8.35
CA LYS A 103 6.41 -4.40 7.16
C LYS A 103 5.34 -3.38 6.78
N LYS A 104 5.76 -2.37 6.03
CA LYS A 104 4.84 -1.42 5.43
C LYS A 104 4.14 -2.04 4.22
N ILE A 105 2.92 -1.60 3.99
CA ILE A 105 2.11 -1.94 2.82
C ILE A 105 2.31 -0.83 1.80
N ASN A 106 2.74 -1.19 0.60
CA ASN A 106 2.90 -0.27 -0.53
C ASN A 106 2.13 -0.84 -1.71
N LEU A 107 1.29 -0.02 -2.34
CA LEU A 107 0.56 -0.41 -3.54
C LEU A 107 1.43 -0.16 -4.78
N CYS A 108 1.32 -1.03 -5.77
CA CYS A 108 2.04 -0.91 -7.04
C CYS A 108 1.23 -0.06 -8.03
N ASP A 109 1.34 1.25 -7.89
CA ASP A 109 0.68 2.22 -8.76
C ASP A 109 1.74 3.10 -9.48
N PRO A 110 1.78 3.11 -10.83
CA PRO A 110 2.73 3.90 -11.59
C PRO A 110 2.59 5.40 -11.39
N ASP A 111 1.43 5.87 -10.96
CA ASP A 111 1.23 7.29 -10.67
C ASP A 111 1.82 7.69 -9.32
N ASP A 112 1.83 6.78 -8.36
CA ASP A 112 2.34 7.03 -7.00
C ASP A 112 3.83 6.77 -6.88
N ASP A 113 4.34 5.75 -7.60
CA ASP A 113 5.76 5.37 -7.57
C ASP A 113 6.64 6.15 -8.55
N ARG A 114 6.09 7.15 -9.24
CA ARG A 114 6.88 7.98 -10.14
C ARG A 114 8.02 8.66 -9.41
N SER A 115 9.23 8.50 -9.95
CA SER A 115 10.45 9.06 -9.38
C SER A 115 11.40 9.61 -10.47
N ASP A 116 12.07 10.72 -10.17
CA ASP A 116 13.17 11.25 -10.97
C ASP A 116 14.52 10.65 -10.53
N THR A 117 14.54 9.83 -9.47
CA THR A 117 15.71 9.09 -9.01
C THR A 117 15.53 7.61 -9.28
N PRO A 118 16.61 6.86 -9.61
CA PRO A 118 16.51 5.44 -9.89
C PRO A 118 15.88 4.66 -8.73
N LEU A 119 14.85 3.89 -9.03
CA LEU A 119 14.31 2.85 -8.18
C LEU A 119 15.09 1.55 -8.44
N SER A 120 14.69 0.46 -7.84
CA SER A 120 15.25 -0.86 -8.11
C SER A 120 14.16 -1.91 -8.34
N THR A 121 14.50 -2.98 -9.04
CA THR A 121 13.59 -4.12 -9.20
C THR A 121 13.16 -4.70 -7.84
N ASN A 122 14.07 -4.72 -6.85
CA ASN A 122 13.75 -5.19 -5.50
C ASN A 122 12.80 -4.25 -4.76
N PHE A 123 12.90 -2.94 -5.00
CA PHE A 123 11.96 -1.96 -4.45
C PHE A 123 10.56 -2.25 -4.98
N CYS A 124 10.37 -2.31 -6.29
CA CYS A 124 9.06 -2.58 -6.89
C CYS A 124 8.50 -3.96 -6.47
N LYS A 125 9.34 -4.98 -6.34
CA LYS A 125 8.93 -6.33 -5.92
C LYS A 125 8.27 -6.36 -4.54
N SER A 126 8.58 -5.41 -3.67
CA SER A 126 8.00 -5.33 -2.32
C SER A 126 6.58 -4.76 -2.31
N HIS A 127 6.11 -4.20 -3.42
CA HIS A 127 4.80 -3.58 -3.55
C HIS A 127 3.73 -4.62 -3.88
N ILE A 128 2.53 -4.37 -3.41
CA ILE A 128 1.35 -5.21 -3.67
C ILE A 128 0.69 -4.70 -4.95
N SER A 129 0.56 -5.59 -5.94
CA SER A 129 -0.03 -5.23 -7.21
C SER A 129 -1.54 -5.07 -7.11
N VAL A 130 -2.04 -4.03 -7.73
CA VAL A 130 -3.44 -3.66 -7.76
C VAL A 130 -3.96 -3.74 -9.19
N GLY A 131 -5.09 -4.43 -9.38
CA GLY A 131 -5.80 -4.52 -10.65
C GLY A 131 -7.05 -3.63 -10.64
N ILE A 132 -7.83 -3.64 -11.72
CA ILE A 132 -9.06 -2.83 -11.85
C ILE A 132 -10.09 -3.14 -10.76
N SER A 133 -10.13 -4.37 -10.26
CA SER A 133 -11.14 -4.84 -9.29
C SER A 133 -10.60 -5.06 -7.88
N GLY A 134 -9.39 -4.58 -7.57
CA GLY A 134 -8.76 -4.75 -6.28
C GLY A 134 -7.39 -5.43 -6.34
N ILE A 135 -6.94 -5.95 -5.22
CA ILE A 135 -5.68 -6.66 -5.10
C ILE A 135 -5.65 -7.88 -6.03
N ASN A 136 -4.64 -7.97 -6.85
CA ASN A 136 -4.41 -9.11 -7.75
C ASN A 136 -3.09 -9.81 -7.40
N GLU A 137 -3.20 -10.97 -6.73
CA GLU A 137 -2.04 -11.75 -6.28
C GLU A 137 -1.25 -12.38 -7.45
N ASP A 138 -1.87 -12.55 -8.62
CA ASP A 138 -1.24 -13.08 -9.82
C ASP A 138 -0.44 -12.02 -10.60
N MET A 139 -0.62 -10.76 -10.24
CA MET A 139 0.11 -9.64 -10.81
C MET A 139 1.47 -9.47 -10.14
N GLN A 140 2.51 -9.24 -10.93
CA GLN A 140 3.84 -8.86 -10.45
C GLN A 140 4.02 -7.35 -10.50
N CYS A 141 4.56 -6.77 -9.44
CA CYS A 141 5.02 -5.39 -9.49
C CYS A 141 6.42 -5.32 -10.10
N CYS A 142 6.51 -4.71 -11.27
CA CYS A 142 7.70 -4.65 -12.10
C CYS A 142 8.30 -3.26 -12.12
N TYR A 143 9.62 -3.18 -12.24
CA TYR A 143 10.35 -1.94 -12.39
C TYR A 143 10.19 -1.39 -13.82
N LEU A 144 9.82 -0.13 -13.91
CA LEU A 144 9.61 0.62 -15.15
C LEU A 144 10.64 1.72 -15.29
N THR A 145 11.20 1.86 -16.48
CA THR A 145 11.99 3.05 -16.85
C THR A 145 11.53 3.58 -18.20
N GLY A 146 11.62 4.90 -18.38
CA GLY A 146 11.29 5.55 -19.64
C GLY A 146 11.80 7.00 -19.67
N LYS A 147 11.58 7.69 -20.78
CA LYS A 147 11.87 9.12 -20.91
C LYS A 147 10.60 9.91 -21.09
N ASN A 148 10.44 10.97 -20.32
CA ASN A 148 9.33 11.90 -20.49
C ASN A 148 9.52 12.79 -21.74
N VAL A 149 8.54 13.66 -22.04
CA VAL A 149 8.55 14.58 -23.18
C VAL A 149 9.76 15.53 -23.17
N GLN A 150 10.36 15.78 -22.00
CA GLN A 150 11.55 16.61 -21.82
C GLN A 150 12.85 15.79 -21.95
N LYS A 151 12.77 14.49 -22.34
CA LYS A 151 13.87 13.53 -22.44
C LYS A 151 14.56 13.23 -21.11
N LYS A 152 13.96 13.57 -19.99
CA LYS A 152 14.44 13.18 -18.66
C LYS A 152 14.05 11.73 -18.36
N GLN A 153 14.96 11.01 -17.74
CA GLN A 153 14.69 9.66 -17.26
C GLN A 153 13.66 9.70 -16.14
N VAL A 154 12.69 8.79 -16.20
CA VAL A 154 11.64 8.58 -15.20
C VAL A 154 11.65 7.12 -14.80
N TYR A 155 11.35 6.86 -13.55
CA TYR A 155 11.32 5.56 -12.94
C TYR A 155 9.99 5.35 -12.22
N SER A 156 9.47 4.11 -12.24
CA SER A 156 8.22 3.78 -11.57
C SER A 156 8.13 2.28 -11.31
N CYS A 157 7.11 1.87 -10.57
CA CYS A 157 6.69 0.48 -10.45
C CYS A 157 5.36 0.30 -11.19
N ILE A 158 5.16 -0.86 -11.82
CA ILE A 158 3.93 -1.13 -12.57
C ILE A 158 3.52 -2.60 -12.46
N GLY A 159 2.22 -2.83 -12.24
CA GLY A 159 1.66 -4.19 -12.21
C GLY A 159 1.62 -4.81 -13.61
N ILE A 160 2.15 -6.03 -13.74
CA ILE A 160 2.15 -6.83 -14.96
C ILE A 160 1.51 -8.19 -14.66
N ASP A 161 0.57 -8.63 -15.48
CA ASP A 161 0.05 -9.98 -15.53
C ASP A 161 0.20 -10.58 -16.94
N GLU A 162 -0.12 -11.87 -17.09
CA GLU A 162 0.04 -12.55 -18.37
C GLU A 162 -1.15 -12.33 -19.33
N TYR A 163 -2.29 -11.87 -18.82
CA TYR A 163 -3.56 -11.89 -19.56
C TYR A 163 -4.07 -10.49 -19.95
N PHE A 164 -4.33 -9.63 -18.95
CA PHE A 164 -5.00 -8.35 -19.17
C PHE A 164 -4.05 -7.17 -19.20
N TYR A 165 -2.91 -7.31 -18.51
CA TYR A 165 -1.93 -6.25 -18.33
C TYR A 165 -0.53 -6.76 -18.64
N ASP A 166 -0.39 -7.40 -19.80
CA ASP A 166 0.91 -7.84 -20.28
C ASP A 166 1.83 -6.63 -20.57
N LYS A 167 3.11 -6.90 -20.77
CA LYS A 167 4.10 -5.83 -21.00
C LYS A 167 3.74 -4.97 -22.20
N LYS A 168 3.18 -5.56 -23.27
CA LYS A 168 2.83 -4.82 -24.48
C LYS A 168 1.68 -3.86 -24.25
N GLU A 169 0.63 -4.33 -23.57
CA GLU A 169 -0.52 -3.50 -23.22
C GLU A 169 -0.10 -2.36 -22.27
N ARG A 170 0.75 -2.66 -21.27
CA ARG A 170 1.27 -1.62 -20.37
C ARG A 170 2.12 -0.58 -21.08
N ILE A 171 2.98 -1.00 -21.99
CA ILE A 171 3.77 -0.06 -22.81
C ILE A 171 2.82 0.86 -23.59
N ASN A 172 1.80 0.33 -24.26
CA ASN A 172 0.82 1.12 -25.01
C ASN A 172 0.07 2.12 -24.10
N GLN A 173 -0.34 1.70 -22.91
CA GLN A 173 -1.00 2.58 -21.94
C GLN A 173 -0.10 3.73 -21.50
N ILE A 174 1.19 3.48 -21.30
CA ILE A 174 2.16 4.48 -20.89
C ILE A 174 2.49 5.43 -22.05
N GLU A 175 2.73 4.91 -23.26
CA GLU A 175 2.99 5.73 -24.46
C GLU A 175 1.83 6.68 -24.77
N THR A 176 0.59 6.23 -24.49
CA THR A 176 -0.62 7.04 -24.69
C THR A 176 -0.93 7.98 -23.53
N GLY A 177 -0.12 7.96 -22.46
CA GLY A 177 -0.29 8.83 -21.29
C GLY A 177 -1.53 8.51 -20.47
N LYS A 178 -1.93 7.22 -20.39
CA LYS A 178 -3.09 6.77 -19.61
C LYS A 178 -2.94 7.05 -18.10
N PHE A 179 -1.72 7.04 -17.60
CA PHE A 179 -1.40 7.35 -16.21
C PHE A 179 -1.09 8.84 -16.08
N GLU A 180 -1.95 9.57 -15.35
CA GLU A 180 -1.95 11.05 -15.34
C GLU A 180 -0.63 11.63 -14.81
N ARG A 181 -0.13 11.11 -13.69
CA ARG A 181 1.10 11.62 -13.04
C ARG A 181 2.37 11.10 -13.71
N LEU A 182 2.35 9.86 -14.19
CA LEU A 182 3.47 9.29 -14.94
C LEU A 182 3.63 10.02 -16.28
N GLY A 183 2.52 10.35 -16.94
CA GLY A 183 2.47 10.96 -18.24
C GLY A 183 2.92 10.02 -19.36
N ALA A 184 2.95 10.51 -20.60
CA ALA A 184 3.45 9.75 -21.73
C ALA A 184 4.97 9.61 -21.67
N LEU A 185 5.48 8.38 -21.84
CA LEU A 185 6.91 8.07 -21.87
C LEU A 185 7.30 7.47 -23.22
N THR A 186 8.59 7.61 -23.55
CA THR A 186 9.28 6.93 -24.66
C THR A 186 10.44 6.09 -24.12
N ASP A 187 11.05 5.26 -24.97
CA ASP A 187 12.17 4.37 -24.59
C ASP A 187 11.86 3.49 -23.37
N ILE A 188 10.62 2.98 -23.30
CA ILE A 188 10.10 2.25 -22.16
C ILE A 188 10.78 0.88 -22.02
N LYS A 189 11.22 0.57 -20.80
CA LYS A 189 11.70 -0.76 -20.40
C LYS A 189 10.99 -1.20 -19.13
N ILE A 190 10.52 -2.46 -19.11
CA ILE A 190 9.85 -3.07 -17.96
C ILE A 190 10.63 -4.34 -17.57
N GLU A 191 11.11 -4.35 -16.34
CA GLU A 191 11.87 -5.45 -15.75
C GLU A 191 11.12 -6.01 -14.55
N CYS A 192 10.65 -7.27 -14.65
CA CYS A 192 10.03 -7.99 -13.56
C CYS A 192 11.06 -8.91 -12.90
N SER A 193 10.97 -9.09 -11.59
CA SER A 193 11.79 -10.10 -10.92
C SER A 193 11.32 -11.49 -11.40
N ASN A 194 12.25 -12.27 -11.99
CA ASN A 194 11.96 -13.61 -12.50
C ASN A 194 11.48 -14.56 -11.38
N SER A 195 10.19 -14.55 -11.05
CA SER A 195 9.59 -15.58 -10.19
C SER A 195 9.47 -16.94 -10.89
N TYR A 196 9.43 -16.98 -12.22
CA TYR A 196 9.37 -18.21 -13.01
C TYR A 196 10.60 -19.12 -12.85
N LEU A 197 11.80 -18.57 -12.72
CA LEU A 197 13.01 -19.37 -12.47
C LEU A 197 12.98 -20.07 -11.11
N SER A 198 12.31 -19.50 -10.11
CA SER A 198 12.17 -20.12 -8.79
C SER A 198 11.21 -21.32 -8.82
N PHE A 199 10.17 -21.27 -9.63
CA PHE A 199 9.21 -22.37 -9.79
C PHE A 199 9.81 -23.55 -10.57
N LEU A 200 10.49 -23.27 -11.69
CA LEU A 200 11.21 -24.29 -12.47
C LEU A 200 12.33 -24.93 -11.66
N SER A 201 13.07 -24.17 -10.87
CA SER A 201 14.12 -24.73 -10.01
C SER A 201 13.54 -25.65 -8.93
N ARG A 202 12.43 -25.28 -8.29
CA ARG A 202 11.74 -26.12 -7.30
C ARG A 202 11.14 -27.39 -7.94
N PHE A 203 10.61 -27.30 -9.15
CA PHE A 203 10.11 -28.45 -9.89
C PHE A 203 11.24 -29.40 -10.30
N LEU A 204 12.38 -28.86 -10.73
CA LEU A 204 13.57 -29.65 -11.08
C LEU A 204 14.13 -30.34 -9.83
N PHE A 205 14.20 -29.67 -8.68
CA PHE A 205 14.62 -30.27 -7.42
C PHE A 205 13.68 -31.39 -6.96
N LEU A 206 12.36 -31.23 -7.12
CA LEU A 206 11.39 -32.27 -6.83
C LEU A 206 11.54 -33.50 -7.74
N LEU A 207 11.79 -33.30 -9.04
CA LEU A 207 12.01 -34.38 -9.98
C LEU A 207 13.32 -35.12 -9.70
N VAL A 208 14.40 -34.43 -9.32
CA VAL A 208 15.67 -35.04 -8.93
C VAL A 208 15.52 -35.82 -7.63
N ALA A 209 14.81 -35.29 -6.64
CA ALA A 209 14.55 -35.98 -5.38
C ALA A 209 13.67 -37.22 -5.55
N LEU A 210 12.68 -37.20 -6.44
CA LEU A 210 11.85 -38.36 -6.76
C LEU A 210 12.64 -39.45 -7.50
N ASN A 211 13.56 -39.11 -8.39
CA ASN A 211 14.42 -40.06 -9.06
C ASN A 211 15.45 -40.71 -8.12
N SER A 212 15.90 -39.99 -7.09
CA SER A 212 16.83 -40.56 -6.09
C SER A 212 16.16 -41.47 -5.05
N LEU A 213 14.84 -41.46 -4.97
CA LEU A 213 14.04 -42.36 -4.10
C LEU A 213 13.61 -43.67 -4.83
N LEU A 214 13.77 -43.71 -6.17
CA LEU A 214 13.38 -44.85 -7.01
C LEU A 214 14.58 -45.70 -7.45
N LEU A 215 15.79 -45.34 -7.04
CA LEU A 215 17.06 -46.11 -7.19
C LEU A 215 17.51 -46.62 -5.81
#